data_a837ab7fbdaae3aae6867d2f29a378f1
#
_entry.id   a837ab7fbdaae3aae6867d2f29a378f1
#
_cell.length_a   1.000
_cell.length_b   1.000
_cell.length_c   1.000
_cell.angle_alpha   90.00
_cell.angle_beta   90.00
_cell.angle_gamma   90.00
#
_symmetry.space_group_name_H-M   'P 1'
#
loop_
_entity.id
_entity.type
_entity.pdbx_description
1 polymer ?
#
loop_
_entity_poly.entity_id
_entity_poly.type
_entity_poly.pdbx_seq_one_letter_code
_entity_poly.pdbx_strand_id
1 'polypeptide(L)' 'MKEYKRWIYDEPFVTLVGDLYALGIHQTLGRDQWGNPKVVLHGIRKVPAGQRSELLARCRKFKPQFLEMLME' A
#
# COMPACT_ATOMS: atom_id res chain seq x y z
N MET A 1 17.57 14.39 -10.16
CA MET A 1 16.49 13.43 -10.33
C MET A 1 16.78 12.11 -9.62
N LYS A 2 15.80 11.51 -9.06
CA LYS A 2 15.98 10.31 -8.25
C LYS A 2 15.63 9.06 -9.05
N GLU A 3 16.58 8.60 -9.82
CA GLU A 3 16.38 7.44 -10.67
C GLU A 3 15.95 6.20 -9.88
N TYR A 4 16.49 6.05 -8.70
CA TYR A 4 16.21 4.87 -7.88
C TYR A 4 14.74 4.76 -7.48
N LYS A 5 13.97 5.81 -7.61
CA LYS A 5 12.56 5.77 -7.22
C LYS A 5 11.64 5.30 -8.33
N ARG A 6 12.17 5.03 -9.50
CA ARG A 6 11.34 4.57 -10.61
C ARG A 6 10.67 3.23 -10.33
N TRP A 7 11.36 2.37 -9.61
CA TRP A 7 10.86 1.02 -9.38
C TRP A 7 9.58 1.00 -8.53
N ILE A 8 9.39 2.01 -7.68
CA ILE A 8 8.20 2.02 -6.83
C ILE A 8 6.95 2.37 -7.61
N TYR A 9 7.10 2.91 -8.81
CA TYR A 9 5.95 3.30 -9.64
C TYR A 9 5.75 2.33 -10.80
N ASP A 10 6.11 1.07 -10.61
CA ASP A 10 5.81 0.03 -11.58
C ASP A 10 4.32 -0.04 -11.83
N GLU A 11 3.94 -0.43 -13.05
CA GLU A 11 2.55 -0.50 -13.43
C GLU A 11 1.68 -1.32 -12.46
N PRO A 12 2.12 -2.53 -12.02
CA PRO A 12 1.32 -3.29 -11.06
C PRO A 12 1.09 -2.55 -9.75
N PHE A 13 2.08 -1.79 -9.29
CA PHE A 13 1.95 -1.02 -8.07
C PHE A 13 1.01 0.17 -8.28
N VAL A 14 1.16 0.87 -9.38
CA VAL A 14 0.30 2.01 -9.70
C VAL A 14 -1.15 1.57 -9.84
N THR A 15 -1.36 0.40 -10.47
CA THR A 15 -2.69 -0.17 -10.59
C THR A 15 -3.29 -0.47 -9.21
N LEU A 16 -2.49 -1.05 -8.32
CA LEU A 16 -2.96 -1.34 -6.97
C LEU A 16 -3.34 -0.06 -6.23
N VAL A 17 -2.52 0.96 -6.31
CA VAL A 17 -2.81 2.24 -5.66
C VAL A 17 -4.10 2.84 -6.21
N GLY A 18 -4.27 2.76 -7.53
CA GLY A 18 -5.49 3.25 -8.17
C GLY A 18 -6.72 2.47 -7.73
N ASP A 19 -6.61 1.16 -7.61
CA ASP A 19 -7.71 0.32 -7.14
C ASP A 19 -8.10 0.69 -5.71
N LEU A 20 -7.10 0.90 -4.85
CA LEU A 20 -7.35 1.28 -3.47
C LEU A 20 -8.04 2.64 -3.41
N TYR A 21 -7.58 3.58 -4.21
CA TYR A 21 -8.19 4.91 -4.26
C TYR A 21 -9.65 4.82 -4.68
N ALA A 22 -9.93 4.01 -5.71
CA ALA A 22 -11.30 3.84 -6.20
C ALA A 22 -12.22 3.24 -5.16
N LEU A 23 -11.68 2.44 -4.25
CA LEU A 23 -12.45 1.83 -3.16
C LEU A 23 -12.54 2.72 -1.93
N GLY A 24 -11.94 3.90 -1.97
CA GLY A 24 -11.94 4.81 -0.83
C GLY A 24 -10.95 4.40 0.25
N ILE A 25 -9.96 3.61 -0.10
CA ILE A 25 -8.94 3.16 0.84
C ILE A 25 -7.70 4.01 0.66
N HIS A 26 -7.13 4.51 1.76
CA HIS A 26 -5.88 5.25 1.69
C HIS A 26 -4.87 4.65 2.67
N GLN A 27 -3.62 4.94 2.43
CA GLN A 27 -2.52 4.35 3.18
C GLN A 27 -1.79 5.42 3.97
N THR A 28 -1.42 5.09 5.20
CA THR A 28 -0.58 5.97 6.02
C THR A 28 0.55 5.16 6.60
N LEU A 29 1.59 5.86 7.03
CA LEU A 29 2.73 5.25 7.67
C LEU A 29 2.45 5.14 9.16
N GLY A 30 2.55 3.91 9.69
CA GLY A 30 2.44 3.68 11.11
C GLY A 30 3.67 2.96 11.62
N ARG A 31 3.62 2.48 12.85
CA ARG A 31 4.70 1.68 13.41
C ARG A 31 4.11 0.51 14.17
N ASP A 32 4.83 -0.60 14.15
CA ASP A 32 4.40 -1.77 14.90
C ASP A 32 4.91 -1.66 16.35
N GLN A 33 4.64 -2.69 17.15
CA GLN A 33 5.00 -2.66 18.58
C GLN A 33 6.51 -2.61 18.80
N TRP A 34 7.29 -2.94 17.78
CA TRP A 34 8.75 -2.88 17.87
C TRP A 34 9.32 -1.61 17.25
N GLY A 35 8.47 -0.68 16.85
CA GLY A 35 8.88 0.57 16.25
C GLY A 35 9.24 0.51 14.78
N ASN A 36 9.01 -0.62 14.14
CA ASN A 36 9.29 -0.75 12.71
C ASN A 36 8.18 -0.11 11.89
N PRO A 37 8.52 0.52 10.77
CA PRO A 37 7.50 1.16 9.93
C PRO A 37 6.57 0.12 9.34
N LYS A 38 5.29 0.49 9.24
CA LYS A 38 4.31 -0.38 8.63
C LYS A 38 3.30 0.46 7.85
N VAL A 39 2.63 -0.18 6.90
CA VAL A 39 1.60 0.46 6.11
C VAL A 39 0.26 0.21 6.77
N VAL A 40 -0.48 1.28 7.04
CA VAL A 40 -1.82 1.19 7.63
C VAL A 40 -2.83 1.52 6.54
N LEU A 41 -3.79 0.63 6.34
CA LEU A 41 -4.83 0.82 5.34
C LEU A 41 -6.11 1.30 6.02
N HIS A 42 -6.57 2.47 5.61
CA HIS A 42 -7.80 3.04 6.15
C HIS A 42 -8.96 2.79 5.20
N GLY A 43 -10.05 2.26 5.72
CA GLY A 43 -11.22 1.97 4.92
C GLY A 43 -11.30 0.53 4.42
N ILE A 44 -10.31 -0.29 4.74
CA ILE A 44 -10.27 -1.67 4.24
C ILE A 44 -11.47 -2.50 4.70
N ARG A 45 -12.05 -2.14 5.84
CA ARG A 45 -13.18 -2.89 6.39
C ARG A 45 -14.44 -2.77 5.55
N LYS A 46 -14.51 -1.74 4.71
CA LYS A 46 -15.66 -1.56 3.83
C LYS A 46 -15.66 -2.52 2.65
N VAL A 47 -14.54 -3.18 2.41
CA VAL A 47 -14.39 -4.10 1.29
C VAL A 47 -14.90 -5.47 1.72
N PRO A 48 -15.68 -6.17 0.87
CA PRO A 48 -16.14 -7.53 1.19
C PRO A 48 -14.97 -8.44 1.52
N ALA A 49 -15.19 -9.40 2.43
CA ALA A 49 -14.12 -10.24 2.95
C ALA A 49 -13.29 -10.94 1.86
N GLY A 50 -13.95 -11.45 0.82
CA GLY A 50 -13.26 -12.14 -0.25
C GLY A 50 -12.29 -11.23 -1.00
N GLN A 51 -12.75 -10.03 -1.35
CA GLN A 51 -11.92 -9.07 -2.04
C GLN A 51 -10.84 -8.49 -1.11
N ARG A 52 -11.19 -8.36 0.18
CA ARG A 52 -10.26 -7.85 1.16
C ARG A 52 -9.02 -8.73 1.27
N SER A 53 -9.23 -10.03 1.30
CA SER A 53 -8.14 -10.99 1.40
C SER A 53 -7.16 -10.84 0.24
N GLU A 54 -7.69 -10.71 -0.97
CA GLU A 54 -6.89 -10.54 -2.16
C GLU A 54 -6.14 -9.21 -2.16
N LEU A 55 -6.84 -8.14 -1.77
CA LEU A 55 -6.20 -6.82 -1.68
C LEU A 55 -5.07 -6.81 -0.67
N LEU A 56 -5.28 -7.45 0.49
CA LEU A 56 -4.25 -7.51 1.50
C LEU A 56 -3.03 -8.27 1.01
N ALA A 57 -3.25 -9.35 0.26
CA ALA A 57 -2.14 -10.11 -0.32
C ALA A 57 -1.34 -9.25 -1.28
N ARG A 58 -2.02 -8.47 -2.13
CA ARG A 58 -1.35 -7.56 -3.05
C ARG A 58 -0.58 -6.49 -2.29
N CYS A 59 -1.18 -5.94 -1.24
CA CYS A 59 -0.52 -4.90 -0.45
C CYS A 59 0.74 -5.44 0.22
N ARG A 60 0.71 -6.68 0.70
CA ARG A 60 1.89 -7.29 1.30
C ARG A 60 3.01 -7.46 0.28
N LYS A 61 2.64 -7.84 -0.92
CA LYS A 61 3.62 -8.03 -1.99
C LYS A 61 4.33 -6.73 -2.31
N PHE A 62 3.62 -5.61 -2.25
CA PHE A 62 4.18 -4.31 -2.60
C PHE A 62 4.50 -3.45 -1.37
N LYS A 63 4.62 -4.08 -0.20
CA LYS A 63 4.93 -3.35 1.02
C LYS A 63 6.17 -2.47 0.90
N PRO A 64 7.30 -2.95 0.34
CA PRO A 64 8.47 -2.09 0.22
C PRO A 64 8.20 -0.82 -0.57
N GLN A 65 7.40 -0.92 -1.63
CA GLN A 65 7.07 0.23 -2.45
C GLN A 65 6.16 1.21 -1.73
N PHE A 66 5.20 0.70 -0.97
CA PHE A 66 4.36 1.55 -0.15
C PHE A 66 5.19 2.31 0.89
N LEU A 67 6.10 1.60 1.55
CA LEU A 67 6.96 2.24 2.55
C LEU A 67 7.81 3.33 1.93
N GLU A 68 8.39 3.05 0.77
CA GLU A 68 9.21 4.03 0.07
C GLU A 68 8.40 5.28 -0.26
N MET A 69 7.18 5.08 -0.78
CA MET A 69 6.30 6.17 -1.14
C MET A 69 5.89 7.00 0.08
N LEU A 70 5.55 6.33 1.17
CA LEU A 70 5.04 7.02 2.36
C LEU A 70 6.14 7.69 3.17
N MET A 71 7.38 7.22 3.04
CA MET A 71 8.50 7.79 3.78
C MET A 71 9.15 8.96 3.07
N GLU A 72 8.68 9.27 1.87
CA GLU A 72 9.15 10.47 1.21
C GLU A 72 8.65 11.70 1.93
#